data_e42c882e62aac4ee0114f610e66ce3ad
#
_entry.id   e42c882e62aac4ee0114f610e66ce3ad
#
_cell.length_a   1.000
_cell.length_b   1.000
_cell.length_c   1.000
_cell.angle_alpha   90.00
_cell.angle_beta   90.00
_cell.angle_gamma   90.00
#
_symmetry.space_group_name_H-M   'P 1'
#
loop_
_entity.id
_entity.type
_entity.pdbx_description
1 polymer ?
#
loop_
_entity_poly.entity_id
_entity_poly.type
_entity_poly.pdbx_seq_one_letter_code
_entity_poly.pdbx_strand_id
1 'polypeptide(L)'
;EILETTELPISVFRPTHVNRNPMLYKQTIQFALQGGIIDLTCGMTGSAIPVPQAVKQALDAGVPLERLTLSSDGNGSMPKFNENNELIGLTAAAPRYLYEEMLSIVKAGVLPFEKALQLITCNVADALKLEDKGRIAVGKDADLIVWNDDLTLNKVFARGRLMVDKGQADG
;
A
#
# COMPACT_ATOMS: atom_id res chain seq x y z
N GLU A 1 -18.49 -13.52 -11.31
CA GLU A 1 -18.45 -14.32 -12.54
C GLU A 1 -17.14 -15.10 -12.65
N ILE A 2 -15.94 -14.47 -12.78
CA ILE A 2 -14.66 -15.21 -12.87
C ILE A 2 -14.44 -16.13 -11.67
N LEU A 3 -14.69 -15.65 -10.45
CA LEU A 3 -14.53 -16.44 -9.21
C LEU A 3 -15.53 -17.60 -9.08
N GLU A 4 -16.67 -17.49 -9.73
CA GLU A 4 -17.73 -18.54 -9.74
C GLU A 4 -17.46 -19.64 -10.75
N THR A 5 -16.61 -19.36 -11.76
CA THR A 5 -16.34 -20.24 -12.89
C THR A 5 -14.92 -20.81 -12.90
N THR A 6 -14.03 -20.33 -11.99
CA THR A 6 -12.64 -20.79 -11.92
C THR A 6 -12.44 -21.79 -10.78
N GLU A 7 -11.56 -22.75 -10.99
CA GLU A 7 -11.07 -23.67 -9.95
C GLU A 7 -9.91 -23.06 -9.12
N LEU A 8 -9.42 -21.87 -9.52
CA LEU A 8 -8.33 -21.20 -8.81
C LEU A 8 -8.83 -20.64 -7.46
N PRO A 9 -8.05 -20.80 -6.38
CA PRO A 9 -8.41 -20.25 -5.09
C PRO A 9 -8.44 -18.70 -5.14
N ILE A 10 -9.36 -18.08 -4.41
CA ILE A 10 -9.54 -16.63 -4.38
C ILE A 10 -8.25 -15.87 -4.03
N SER A 11 -7.36 -16.48 -3.25
CA SER A 11 -6.06 -15.93 -2.85
C SER A 11 -5.06 -15.72 -4.00
N VAL A 12 -5.33 -16.26 -5.19
CA VAL A 12 -4.51 -16.02 -6.40
C VAL A 12 -4.81 -14.66 -7.01
N PHE A 13 -6.05 -14.18 -6.83
CA PHE A 13 -6.48 -12.91 -7.41
C PHE A 13 -6.12 -11.74 -6.48
N ARG A 14 -5.51 -10.70 -7.04
CA ARG A 14 -5.11 -9.48 -6.33
C ARG A 14 -5.51 -8.26 -7.14
N PRO A 15 -6.79 -7.84 -7.07
CA PRO A 15 -7.22 -6.61 -7.71
C PRO A 15 -6.45 -5.42 -7.12
N THR A 16 -5.84 -4.63 -8.00
CA THR A 16 -5.16 -3.38 -7.66
C THR A 16 -5.96 -2.16 -8.11
N HIS A 17 -5.57 -0.97 -7.67
CA HIS A 17 -6.26 0.31 -7.95
C HIS A 17 -7.72 0.32 -7.50
N VAL A 18 -8.08 -0.49 -6.52
CA VAL A 18 -9.47 -0.68 -6.13
C VAL A 18 -10.12 0.58 -5.53
N ASN A 19 -9.31 1.50 -4.98
CA ASN A 19 -9.77 2.78 -4.45
C ASN A 19 -10.01 3.85 -5.54
N ARG A 20 -9.73 3.55 -6.81
CA ARG A 20 -9.94 4.48 -7.95
C ARG A 20 -11.42 4.82 -8.15
N ASN A 21 -12.31 3.88 -7.87
CA ASN A 21 -13.73 4.03 -8.10
C ASN A 21 -14.54 3.56 -6.87
N PRO A 22 -15.37 4.43 -6.27
CA PRO A 22 -16.15 4.10 -5.08
C PRO A 22 -17.13 2.92 -5.27
N MET A 23 -17.70 2.73 -6.47
CA MET A 23 -18.59 1.59 -6.73
C MET A 23 -17.80 0.27 -6.78
N LEU A 24 -16.66 0.29 -7.46
CA LEU A 24 -15.75 -0.86 -7.53
C LEU A 24 -15.25 -1.21 -6.11
N TYR A 25 -14.93 -0.21 -5.31
CA TYR A 25 -14.41 -0.40 -3.97
C TYR A 25 -15.38 -1.17 -3.05
N LYS A 26 -16.68 -0.88 -3.13
CA LYS A 26 -17.69 -1.64 -2.39
C LYS A 26 -17.71 -3.13 -2.76
N GLN A 27 -17.51 -3.45 -4.04
CA GLN A 27 -17.45 -4.84 -4.51
C GLN A 27 -16.15 -5.52 -4.04
N THR A 28 -15.03 -4.79 -4.02
CA THR A 28 -13.75 -5.34 -3.57
C THR A 28 -13.71 -5.58 -2.05
N ILE A 29 -14.44 -4.83 -1.25
CA ILE A 29 -14.66 -5.16 0.17
C ILE A 29 -15.31 -6.54 0.32
N GLN A 30 -16.34 -6.86 -0.47
CA GLN A 30 -16.97 -8.18 -0.46
C GLN A 30 -16.00 -9.29 -0.90
N PHE A 31 -15.16 -9.01 -1.89
CA PHE A 31 -14.09 -9.92 -2.31
C PHE A 31 -13.08 -10.18 -1.19
N ALA A 32 -12.67 -9.14 -0.46
CA ALA A 32 -11.73 -9.27 0.66
C ALA A 32 -12.34 -10.06 1.84
N LEU A 33 -13.63 -9.87 2.13
CA LEU A 33 -14.35 -10.65 3.15
C LEU A 33 -14.45 -12.15 2.83
N GLN A 34 -14.40 -12.51 1.54
CA GLN A 34 -14.33 -13.89 1.09
C GLN A 34 -12.90 -14.48 1.11
N GLY A 35 -11.92 -13.73 1.60
CA GLY A 35 -10.52 -14.16 1.73
C GLY A 35 -9.58 -13.70 0.61
N GLY A 36 -10.05 -12.84 -0.30
CA GLY A 36 -9.20 -12.18 -1.29
C GLY A 36 -8.29 -11.13 -0.67
N ILE A 37 -7.23 -10.76 -1.39
CA ILE A 37 -6.33 -9.67 -1.02
C ILE A 37 -6.60 -8.51 -1.98
N ILE A 38 -6.77 -7.29 -1.45
CA ILE A 38 -7.01 -6.09 -2.24
C ILE A 38 -5.87 -5.09 -2.07
N ASP A 39 -5.51 -4.42 -3.16
CA ASP A 39 -4.42 -3.47 -3.19
C ASP A 39 -4.93 -2.05 -3.47
N LEU A 40 -4.61 -1.14 -2.56
CA LEU A 40 -4.92 0.27 -2.64
C LEU A 40 -3.73 1.01 -3.25
N THR A 41 -3.98 1.85 -4.25
CA THR A 41 -2.91 2.64 -4.88
C THR A 41 -2.78 4.00 -4.23
N CYS A 42 -1.55 4.31 -3.84
CA CYS A 42 -1.16 5.56 -3.21
C CYS A 42 -1.03 6.72 -4.20
N GLY A 43 -1.25 7.95 -3.74
CA GLY A 43 -1.05 9.15 -4.54
C GLY A 43 -2.12 9.39 -5.60
N MET A 44 -3.23 8.64 -5.59
CA MET A 44 -4.35 8.86 -6.52
C MET A 44 -5.11 10.14 -6.17
N THR A 45 -5.58 10.83 -7.22
CA THR A 45 -6.33 12.09 -7.13
C THR A 45 -7.68 11.99 -7.85
N GLY A 46 -8.43 13.08 -7.90
CA GLY A 46 -9.73 13.12 -8.56
C GLY A 46 -10.82 12.43 -7.74
N SER A 47 -11.58 11.54 -8.37
CA SER A 47 -12.69 10.81 -7.75
C SER A 47 -12.27 9.59 -6.92
N ALA A 48 -10.97 9.31 -6.80
CA ALA A 48 -10.47 8.20 -6.00
C ALA A 48 -10.77 8.39 -4.51
N ILE A 49 -11.01 7.28 -3.80
CA ILE A 49 -11.14 7.30 -2.35
C ILE A 49 -9.74 7.47 -1.76
N PRO A 50 -9.51 8.46 -0.89
CA PRO A 50 -8.24 8.62 -0.20
C PRO A 50 -7.86 7.37 0.59
N VAL A 51 -6.58 6.98 0.59
CA VAL A 51 -6.11 5.74 1.21
C VAL A 51 -6.53 5.60 2.67
N PRO A 52 -6.41 6.62 3.55
CA PRO A 52 -6.87 6.48 4.94
C PRO A 52 -8.37 6.17 5.05
N GLN A 53 -9.19 6.79 4.20
CA GLN A 53 -10.62 6.56 4.17
C GLN A 53 -10.94 5.15 3.64
N ALA A 54 -10.24 4.69 2.61
CA ALA A 54 -10.41 3.36 2.05
C ALA A 54 -10.05 2.29 3.09
N VAL A 55 -8.89 2.41 3.75
CA VAL A 55 -8.48 1.50 4.83
C VAL A 55 -9.53 1.47 5.94
N LYS A 56 -9.98 2.65 6.40
CA LYS A 56 -11.01 2.72 7.43
C LYS A 56 -12.31 2.01 7.01
N GLN A 57 -12.81 2.26 5.80
CA GLN A 57 -14.02 1.61 5.29
C GLN A 57 -13.89 0.08 5.22
N ALA A 58 -12.74 -0.44 4.80
CA ALA A 58 -12.49 -1.88 4.77
C ALA A 58 -12.50 -2.49 6.17
N LEU A 59 -11.79 -1.87 7.13
CA LEU A 59 -11.73 -2.33 8.52
C LEU A 59 -13.10 -2.25 9.21
N ASP A 60 -13.85 -1.16 9.03
CA ASP A 60 -15.20 -1.00 9.56
C ASP A 60 -16.17 -2.05 9.01
N ALA A 61 -15.95 -2.51 7.78
CA ALA A 61 -16.71 -3.60 7.16
C ALA A 61 -16.30 -5.00 7.65
N GLY A 62 -15.25 -5.11 8.48
CA GLY A 62 -14.75 -6.37 9.01
C GLY A 62 -13.68 -7.06 8.16
N VAL A 63 -13.10 -6.39 7.16
CA VAL A 63 -11.98 -6.93 6.38
C VAL A 63 -10.76 -7.07 7.29
N PRO A 64 -10.14 -8.26 7.39
CA PRO A 64 -8.92 -8.44 8.15
C PRO A 64 -7.76 -7.61 7.60
N LEU A 65 -6.92 -7.03 8.46
CA LEU A 65 -5.83 -6.14 8.06
C LEU A 65 -4.85 -6.81 7.08
N GLU A 66 -4.59 -8.09 7.24
CA GLU A 66 -3.70 -8.89 6.39
C GLU A 66 -4.23 -9.08 4.96
N ARG A 67 -5.47 -8.68 4.68
CA ARG A 67 -6.07 -8.69 3.34
C ARG A 67 -5.91 -7.37 2.59
N LEU A 68 -5.28 -6.39 3.23
CA LEU A 68 -5.03 -5.08 2.66
C LEU A 68 -3.54 -4.90 2.35
N THR A 69 -3.24 -4.41 1.16
CA THR A 69 -1.90 -3.97 0.76
C THR A 69 -1.97 -2.56 0.17
N LEU A 70 -0.85 -1.86 0.20
CA LEU A 70 -0.67 -0.59 -0.49
C LEU A 70 0.43 -0.73 -1.54
N SER A 71 0.24 -0.06 -2.67
CA SER A 71 1.27 0.08 -3.71
C SER A 71 1.37 1.52 -4.18
N SER A 72 2.55 1.91 -4.68
CA SER A 72 2.78 3.26 -5.21
C SER A 72 2.47 3.38 -6.70
N ASP A 73 2.30 2.26 -7.40
CA ASP A 73 2.30 2.22 -8.87
C ASP A 73 3.54 2.95 -9.47
N GLY A 74 4.67 2.83 -8.79
CA GLY A 74 5.89 3.62 -9.04
C GLY A 74 6.31 3.59 -10.50
N ASN A 75 6.53 4.79 -11.08
CA ASN A 75 6.79 5.03 -12.50
C ASN A 75 5.63 4.72 -13.45
N GLY A 76 4.48 4.28 -12.95
CA GLY A 76 3.25 4.17 -13.73
C GLY A 76 2.69 5.55 -14.09
N SER A 77 1.84 5.60 -15.13
CA SER A 77 1.19 6.85 -15.55
C SER A 77 0.08 7.24 -14.59
N MET A 78 0.18 8.44 -14.02
CA MET A 78 -0.85 9.02 -13.15
C MET A 78 -1.55 10.17 -13.87
N PRO A 79 -2.89 10.22 -13.87
CA PRO A 79 -3.61 11.36 -14.39
C PRO A 79 -3.39 12.59 -13.50
N LYS A 80 -3.17 13.73 -14.14
CA LYS A 80 -3.09 15.03 -13.48
C LYS A 80 -4.36 15.83 -13.78
N PHE A 81 -5.06 16.25 -12.74
CA PHE A 81 -6.28 17.04 -12.85
C PHE A 81 -6.02 18.47 -12.37
N ASN A 82 -6.76 19.45 -12.94
CA ASN A 82 -6.80 20.81 -12.44
C ASN A 82 -7.84 20.94 -11.29
N GLU A 83 -8.00 22.17 -10.78
CA GLU A 83 -8.94 22.49 -9.70
C GLU A 83 -10.41 22.20 -10.05
N ASN A 84 -10.74 22.13 -11.34
CA ASN A 84 -12.08 21.82 -11.85
C ASN A 84 -12.27 20.31 -12.13
N ASN A 85 -11.34 19.45 -11.72
CA ASN A 85 -11.32 18.00 -12.03
C ASN A 85 -11.22 17.68 -13.54
N GLU A 86 -10.67 18.57 -14.35
CA GLU A 86 -10.41 18.33 -15.76
C GLU A 86 -9.00 17.71 -15.93
N LEU A 87 -8.89 16.68 -16.77
CA LEU A 87 -7.61 16.05 -17.07
C LEU A 87 -6.72 17.00 -17.87
N ILE A 88 -5.60 17.43 -17.27
CA ILE A 88 -4.64 18.34 -17.87
C ILE A 88 -3.34 17.68 -18.33
N GLY A 89 -3.17 16.39 -18.10
CA GLY A 89 -1.99 15.65 -18.53
C GLY A 89 -1.75 14.39 -17.72
N LEU A 90 -0.58 13.81 -17.93
CA LEU A 90 -0.08 12.65 -17.17
C LEU A 90 1.20 13.01 -16.44
N THR A 91 1.44 12.36 -15.32
CA THR A 91 2.69 12.40 -14.55
C THR A 91 3.11 10.98 -14.18
N ALA A 92 4.34 10.79 -13.77
CA ALA A 92 4.78 9.50 -13.23
C ALA A 92 4.40 9.39 -11.75
N ALA A 93 3.90 8.23 -11.35
CA ALA A 93 3.69 7.93 -9.94
C ALA A 93 5.02 7.91 -9.20
N ALA A 94 5.09 8.59 -8.06
CA ALA A 94 6.30 8.66 -7.27
C ALA A 94 6.32 7.54 -6.22
N PRO A 95 7.39 6.71 -6.13
CA PRO A 95 7.49 5.65 -5.12
C PRO A 95 7.32 6.14 -3.68
N ARG A 96 7.69 7.39 -3.38
CA ARG A 96 7.53 8.02 -2.05
C ARG A 96 6.08 8.06 -1.56
N TYR A 97 5.09 8.07 -2.47
CA TYR A 97 3.68 8.07 -2.09
C TYR A 97 3.30 6.90 -1.20
N LEU A 98 4.00 5.76 -1.33
CA LEU A 98 3.78 4.60 -0.47
C LEU A 98 3.99 4.94 1.02
N TYR A 99 5.10 5.60 1.32
CA TYR A 99 5.45 6.00 2.68
C TYR A 99 4.58 7.16 3.19
N GLU A 100 4.36 8.17 2.34
CA GLU A 100 3.53 9.34 2.66
C GLU A 100 2.09 8.94 3.00
N GLU A 101 1.49 8.03 2.22
CA GLU A 101 0.12 7.55 2.46
C GLU A 101 0.03 6.61 3.68
N MET A 102 1.05 5.79 3.93
CA MET A 102 1.11 5.02 5.16
C MET A 102 1.12 5.95 6.39
N LEU A 103 1.92 7.03 6.35
CA LEU A 103 1.90 8.03 7.41
C LEU A 103 0.57 8.79 7.51
N SER A 104 -0.13 9.00 6.39
CA SER A 104 -1.44 9.65 6.39
C SER A 104 -2.50 8.82 7.13
N ILE A 105 -2.44 7.48 7.05
CA ILE A 105 -3.28 6.55 7.82
C ILE A 105 -3.07 6.74 9.32
N VAL A 106 -1.80 6.86 9.74
CA VAL A 106 -1.44 7.09 11.15
C VAL A 106 -1.92 8.45 11.62
N LYS A 107 -1.66 9.51 10.85
CA LYS A 107 -2.08 10.89 11.15
C LYS A 107 -3.61 11.04 11.23
N ALA A 108 -4.34 10.29 10.42
CA ALA A 108 -5.80 10.24 10.44
C ALA A 108 -6.37 9.42 11.62
N GLY A 109 -5.52 8.81 12.45
CA GLY A 109 -5.93 7.98 13.59
C GLY A 109 -6.64 6.67 13.19
N VAL A 110 -6.46 6.22 11.95
CA VAL A 110 -7.11 4.98 11.46
C VAL A 110 -6.41 3.74 12.00
N LEU A 111 -5.08 3.76 11.99
CA LEU A 111 -4.24 2.69 12.52
C LEU A 111 -3.04 3.26 13.29
N PRO A 112 -2.55 2.57 14.34
CA PRO A 112 -1.27 2.90 14.94
C PRO A 112 -0.14 2.54 13.94
N PHE A 113 1.03 3.16 14.12
CA PHE A 113 2.17 3.09 13.19
C PHE A 113 2.57 1.66 12.81
N GLU A 114 2.69 0.77 13.81
CA GLU A 114 3.09 -0.63 13.61
C GLU A 114 2.07 -1.41 12.77
N LYS A 115 0.79 -1.07 12.87
CA LYS A 115 -0.27 -1.68 12.06
C LYS A 115 -0.30 -1.12 10.64
N ALA A 116 -0.11 0.19 10.50
CA ALA A 116 -0.02 0.83 9.18
C ALA A 116 1.19 0.30 8.37
N LEU A 117 2.34 0.06 9.03
CA LEU A 117 3.50 -0.54 8.41
C LEU A 117 3.22 -1.93 7.80
N GLN A 118 2.34 -2.72 8.39
CA GLN A 118 2.01 -4.04 7.86
C GLN A 118 1.48 -3.98 6.42
N LEU A 119 0.74 -2.91 6.08
CA LEU A 119 0.17 -2.71 4.74
C LEU A 119 1.20 -2.58 3.63
N ILE A 120 2.43 -2.18 3.96
CA ILE A 120 3.53 -1.93 3.01
C ILE A 120 4.74 -2.86 3.23
N THR A 121 4.66 -3.76 4.20
CA THR A 121 5.75 -4.69 4.54
C THR A 121 5.28 -6.14 4.55
N CYS A 122 4.89 -6.68 5.70
CA CYS A 122 4.59 -8.10 5.83
C CYS A 122 3.37 -8.53 5.01
N ASN A 123 2.32 -7.71 4.91
CA ASN A 123 1.15 -8.06 4.09
C ASN A 123 1.53 -8.21 2.60
N VAL A 124 2.38 -7.29 2.10
CA VAL A 124 2.89 -7.35 0.73
C VAL A 124 3.79 -8.56 0.53
N ALA A 125 4.71 -8.81 1.49
CA ALA A 125 5.60 -9.96 1.42
C ALA A 125 4.82 -11.28 1.40
N ASP A 126 3.82 -11.44 2.28
CA ASP A 126 2.96 -12.62 2.32
C ASP A 126 2.13 -12.77 1.03
N ALA A 127 1.55 -11.66 0.55
CA ALA A 127 0.78 -11.65 -0.68
C ALA A 127 1.61 -12.07 -1.90
N LEU A 128 2.88 -11.68 -1.97
CA LEU A 128 3.80 -11.98 -3.06
C LEU A 128 4.65 -13.23 -2.81
N LYS A 129 4.48 -13.91 -1.67
CA LYS A 129 5.28 -15.09 -1.25
C LYS A 129 6.79 -14.79 -1.19
N LEU A 130 7.13 -13.60 -0.70
CA LEU A 130 8.52 -13.18 -0.49
C LEU A 130 8.96 -13.61 0.92
N GLU A 131 9.41 -14.84 1.03
CA GLU A 131 9.69 -15.48 2.33
C GLU A 131 10.77 -14.75 3.14
N ASP A 132 11.75 -14.14 2.47
CA ASP A 132 12.89 -13.45 3.11
C ASP A 132 12.64 -11.97 3.39
N LYS A 133 11.42 -11.44 3.11
CA LYS A 133 11.09 -10.02 3.19
C LYS A 133 10.01 -9.70 4.22
N GLY A 134 9.84 -8.41 4.51
CA GLY A 134 8.72 -7.86 5.25
C GLY A 134 8.77 -8.02 6.77
N ARG A 135 9.78 -8.70 7.33
CA ARG A 135 9.92 -8.95 8.76
C ARG A 135 11.38 -8.94 9.19
N ILE A 136 11.64 -8.44 10.39
CA ILE A 136 12.95 -8.54 11.04
C ILE A 136 13.00 -9.90 11.76
N ALA A 137 13.75 -10.85 11.23
CA ALA A 137 13.94 -12.16 11.81
C ALA A 137 15.28 -12.77 11.37
N VAL A 138 15.82 -13.69 12.17
CA VAL A 138 17.05 -14.40 11.83
C VAL A 138 16.86 -15.20 10.52
N GLY A 139 17.81 -15.09 9.61
CA GLY A 139 17.79 -15.77 8.30
C GLY A 139 17.07 -15.00 7.20
N LYS A 140 16.43 -13.85 7.51
CA LYS A 140 15.79 -12.99 6.50
C LYS A 140 16.74 -11.89 6.02
N ASP A 141 16.39 -11.27 4.88
CA ASP A 141 17.13 -10.14 4.35
C ASP A 141 17.10 -8.97 5.36
N ALA A 142 18.27 -8.37 5.59
CA ALA A 142 18.41 -7.19 6.46
C ALA A 142 18.01 -5.91 5.69
N ASP A 143 16.74 -5.84 5.28
CA ASP A 143 16.11 -4.64 4.71
C ASP A 143 15.47 -3.87 5.86
N LEU A 144 16.17 -2.85 6.35
CA LEU A 144 15.82 -2.15 7.58
C LEU A 144 15.69 -0.65 7.34
N ILE A 145 14.72 -0.05 8.01
CA ILE A 145 14.57 1.41 8.06
C ILE A 145 14.68 1.85 9.52
N VAL A 146 15.50 2.86 9.74
CA VAL A 146 15.60 3.57 11.04
C VAL A 146 14.96 4.93 10.85
N TRP A 147 14.00 5.26 11.70
CA TRP A 147 13.33 6.55 11.71
C TRP A 147 13.84 7.44 12.86
N ASN A 148 13.72 8.74 12.68
CA ASN A 148 13.78 9.72 13.76
C ASN A 148 12.44 9.69 14.54
N ASP A 149 12.40 10.34 15.71
CA ASP A 149 11.19 10.40 16.54
C ASP A 149 10.00 11.07 15.85
N ASP A 150 10.27 11.94 14.87
CA ASP A 150 9.26 12.60 14.03
C ASP A 150 8.85 11.78 12.82
N LEU A 151 9.26 10.51 12.74
CA LEU A 151 9.01 9.57 11.63
C LEU A 151 9.64 10.00 10.30
N THR A 152 10.62 10.91 10.29
CA THR A 152 11.46 11.12 9.12
C THR A 152 12.49 10.01 8.98
N LEU A 153 12.91 9.72 7.74
CA LEU A 153 13.89 8.65 7.47
C LEU A 153 15.28 9.09 7.98
N ASN A 154 15.90 8.27 8.82
CA ASN A 154 17.28 8.44 9.26
C ASN A 154 18.21 7.55 8.44
N LYS A 155 18.03 6.22 8.50
CA LYS A 155 18.86 5.26 7.75
C LYS A 155 18.00 4.24 7.02
N VAL A 156 18.49 3.80 5.86
CA VAL A 156 17.90 2.69 5.12
C VAL A 156 18.99 1.69 4.78
N PHE A 157 18.74 0.44 5.10
CA PHE A 157 19.59 -0.67 4.73
C PHE A 157 18.88 -1.57 3.74
N ALA A 158 19.57 -2.01 2.70
CA ALA A 158 19.12 -3.03 1.77
C ALA A 158 20.11 -4.20 1.82
N ARG A 159 19.63 -5.36 2.23
CA ARG A 159 20.45 -6.57 2.47
C ARG A 159 21.69 -6.28 3.33
N GLY A 160 21.50 -5.50 4.39
CA GLY A 160 22.57 -5.11 5.32
C GLY A 160 23.50 -3.99 4.82
N ARG A 161 23.37 -3.54 3.56
CA ARG A 161 24.14 -2.43 3.03
C ARG A 161 23.42 -1.10 3.32
N LEU A 162 24.12 -0.13 3.88
CA LEU A 162 23.62 1.22 4.09
C LEU A 162 23.39 1.91 2.73
N MET A 163 22.17 2.34 2.47
CA MET A 163 21.73 3.01 1.23
C MET A 163 21.33 4.47 1.46
N VAL A 164 20.92 4.79 2.68
CA VAL A 164 20.58 6.17 3.10
C VAL A 164 21.18 6.38 4.46
N ASP A 165 21.90 7.49 4.66
CA ASP A 165 22.40 7.95 5.95
C ASP A 165 21.92 9.38 6.21
N LYS A 166 21.42 9.65 7.43
CA LYS A 166 20.86 10.96 7.84
C LYS A 166 19.83 11.52 6.82
N GLY A 167 19.02 10.64 6.23
CA GLY A 167 18.01 11.01 5.25
C GLY A 167 18.54 11.31 3.83
N GLN A 168 19.85 11.14 3.58
CA GLN A 168 20.47 11.36 2.26
C GLN A 168 20.89 10.03 1.65
N ALA A 169 20.51 9.80 0.38
CA ALA A 169 20.95 8.62 -0.36
C ALA A 169 22.44 8.71 -0.66
N ASP A 170 23.16 7.60 -0.49
CA ASP A 170 24.50 7.44 -1.04
C ASP A 170 24.40 7.47 -2.57
N GLY A 171 25.12 8.42 -3.20
CA GLY A 171 25.17 8.63 -4.64
C GLY A 171 25.95 7.53 -5.38
#